data_3144029105e11f684401601df23dd60f
#
_entry.id   3144029105e11f684401601df23dd60f
#
_cell.length_a   1.000
_cell.length_b   1.000
_cell.length_c   1.000
_cell.angle_alpha   90.00
_cell.angle_beta   90.00
_cell.angle_gamma   90.00
#
_symmetry.space_group_name_H-M   'P 1'
#
loop_
_entity.id
_entity.type
_entity.pdbx_description
1 polymer ?
#
loop_
_entity_poly.entity_id
_entity_poly.type
_entity_poly.pdbx_seq_one_letter_code
_entity_poly.pdbx_strand_id
1 'polypeptide(L)'
;MLFDEKKINLLLIEDEDYDVRRVMNTVKPFEERIKVLDIVSNGMAALELLNGKKGKFDVVIMDYQIAGGLMGENSISKIKEIDSSVQIIVITKMTINLTDYNFANKLIKAGAFWYCTKYPGDIEEFIYQPTDFILSIFNAHQKCLLEREHFRSYQKLHKNVEDTLLQKKIVGESPIMTELKGEIKKFAQSNVNTLIRGSSGTGKELVAFNIHYTSDRKYEN
;
A
#
# COMPACT_ATOMS: atom_id res chain seq x y z
N MET A 1 23.89 6.95 -4.38
CA MET A 1 23.38 7.27 -3.03
C MET A 1 21.98 6.70 -2.94
N LEU A 2 21.78 5.64 -2.15
CA LEU A 2 20.58 4.82 -2.16
C LEU A 2 19.57 5.18 -1.02
N PHE A 3 19.77 6.28 -0.34
CA PHE A 3 18.87 6.69 0.74
C PHE A 3 18.37 8.10 0.44
N ASP A 4 17.08 8.16 0.06
CA ASP A 4 16.34 9.43 0.00
C ASP A 4 16.49 10.15 1.35
N GLU A 5 16.89 11.43 1.35
CA GLU A 5 17.11 12.23 2.57
C GLU A 5 15.82 12.55 3.34
N LYS A 6 14.68 12.05 2.87
CA LYS A 6 13.39 12.26 3.52
C LYS A 6 13.34 11.58 4.88
N LYS A 7 12.83 12.31 5.85
CA LYS A 7 12.56 11.77 7.19
C LYS A 7 11.45 10.72 7.13
N ILE A 8 11.66 9.64 7.87
CA ILE A 8 10.68 8.56 8.05
C ILE A 8 9.67 9.01 9.10
N ASN A 9 8.41 9.11 8.73
CA ASN A 9 7.34 9.52 9.62
C ASN A 9 6.67 8.29 10.24
N LEU A 10 6.78 8.15 11.55
CA LEU A 10 6.20 7.04 12.31
C LEU A 10 4.92 7.44 13.03
N LEU A 11 3.97 6.51 13.06
CA LEU A 11 2.87 6.45 14.03
C LEU A 11 3.16 5.31 15.00
N LEU A 12 3.12 5.59 16.31
CA LEU A 12 3.23 4.57 17.35
C LEU A 12 1.86 4.33 17.97
N ILE A 13 1.42 3.07 18.01
CA ILE A 13 0.17 2.63 18.64
C ILE A 13 0.55 1.72 19.81
N GLU A 14 0.51 2.27 21.03
CA GLU A 14 0.97 1.61 22.24
C GLU A 14 0.28 2.23 23.46
N ASP A 15 -0.29 1.43 24.34
CA ASP A 15 -1.02 1.88 25.52
C ASP A 15 -0.18 1.85 26.80
N GLU A 16 0.97 1.17 26.79
CA GLU A 16 1.87 1.13 27.95
C GLU A 16 2.96 2.21 27.82
N ASP A 17 2.97 3.19 28.72
CA ASP A 17 3.98 4.28 28.77
C ASP A 17 5.42 3.76 28.80
N TYR A 18 5.63 2.62 29.42
CA TYR A 18 6.95 2.01 29.51
C TYR A 18 7.45 1.55 28.13
N ASP A 19 6.60 0.90 27.36
CA ASP A 19 6.94 0.44 26.02
C ASP A 19 7.03 1.60 25.01
N VAL A 20 6.22 2.65 25.19
CA VAL A 20 6.41 3.90 24.45
C VAL A 20 7.84 4.44 24.67
N ARG A 21 8.30 4.50 25.93
CA ARG A 21 9.68 4.96 26.24
C ARG A 21 10.74 4.07 25.60
N ARG A 22 10.58 2.75 25.60
CA ARG A 22 11.51 1.81 24.94
C ARG A 22 11.64 2.09 23.45
N VAL A 23 10.52 2.25 22.74
CA VAL A 23 10.52 2.59 21.32
C VAL A 23 11.20 3.94 21.10
N MET A 24 10.84 4.95 21.88
CA MET A 24 11.43 6.30 21.77
C MET A 24 12.94 6.30 22.03
N ASN A 25 13.42 5.60 23.05
CA ASN A 25 14.84 5.46 23.33
C ASN A 25 15.58 4.75 22.19
N THR A 26 14.97 3.73 21.61
CA THR A 26 15.57 2.96 20.51
C THR A 26 15.70 3.81 19.23
N VAL A 27 14.72 4.65 18.91
CA VAL A 27 14.75 5.48 17.69
C VAL A 27 15.52 6.80 17.90
N LYS A 28 15.74 7.24 19.12
CA LYS A 28 16.40 8.52 19.46
C LYS A 28 17.77 8.72 18.77
N PRO A 29 18.66 7.73 18.69
CA PRO A 29 19.93 7.91 17.97
C PRO A 29 19.78 8.22 16.48
N PHE A 30 18.58 8.04 15.93
CA PHE A 30 18.24 8.23 14.51
C PHE A 30 17.22 9.39 14.32
N GLU A 31 17.06 10.31 15.27
CA GLU A 31 16.07 11.40 15.22
C GLU A 31 16.22 12.35 14.02
N GLU A 32 17.39 12.42 13.42
CA GLU A 32 17.59 13.15 12.17
C GLU A 32 16.89 12.49 10.98
N ARG A 33 16.71 11.16 11.02
CA ARG A 33 16.15 10.33 9.96
C ARG A 33 14.75 9.80 10.30
N ILE A 34 14.48 9.52 11.57
CA ILE A 34 13.23 8.91 12.05
C ILE A 34 12.51 9.92 12.95
N LYS A 35 11.26 10.18 12.65
CA LYS A 35 10.40 11.07 13.43
C LYS A 35 9.11 10.36 13.83
N VAL A 36 8.91 10.17 15.13
CA VAL A 36 7.62 9.76 15.67
C VAL A 36 6.71 10.99 15.68
N LEU A 37 5.73 11.01 14.79
CA LEU A 37 4.83 12.17 14.61
C LEU A 37 3.69 12.19 15.62
N ASP A 38 3.15 11.01 15.88
CA ASP A 38 2.01 10.85 16.77
C ASP A 38 2.14 9.53 17.55
N ILE A 39 1.64 9.52 18.77
CA ILE A 39 1.54 8.34 19.64
C ILE A 39 0.09 8.24 20.08
N VAL A 40 -0.51 7.08 19.91
CA VAL A 40 -1.91 6.81 20.30
C VAL A 40 -1.99 5.53 21.11
N SER A 41 -2.91 5.46 22.05
CA SER A 41 -3.05 4.35 23.00
C SER A 41 -4.04 3.28 22.56
N ASN A 42 -4.70 3.42 21.41
CA ASN A 42 -5.67 2.43 20.95
C ASN A 42 -5.87 2.46 19.42
N GLY A 43 -6.40 1.35 18.87
CA GLY A 43 -6.58 1.19 17.45
C GLY A 43 -7.62 2.16 16.83
N MET A 44 -8.66 2.55 17.55
CA MET A 44 -9.67 3.48 17.02
C MET A 44 -9.10 4.86 16.79
N ALA A 45 -8.35 5.40 17.78
CA ALA A 45 -7.66 6.68 17.65
C ALA A 45 -6.65 6.66 16.49
N ALA A 46 -5.97 5.52 16.27
CA ALA A 46 -5.08 5.35 15.15
C ALA A 46 -5.80 5.44 13.79
N LEU A 47 -6.96 4.78 13.65
CA LEU A 47 -7.75 4.82 12.41
C LEU A 47 -8.29 6.22 12.13
N GLU A 48 -8.80 6.92 13.13
CA GLU A 48 -9.25 8.33 13.00
C GLU A 48 -8.10 9.23 12.54
N LEU A 49 -6.93 9.08 13.16
CA LEU A 49 -5.75 9.86 12.81
C LEU A 49 -5.27 9.58 11.39
N LEU A 50 -5.22 8.32 10.98
CA LEU A 50 -4.82 7.90 9.63
C LEU A 50 -5.81 8.40 8.57
N ASN A 51 -7.11 8.35 8.83
CA ASN A 51 -8.12 8.93 7.93
C ASN A 51 -7.96 10.44 7.76
N GLY A 52 -7.71 11.17 8.85
CA GLY A 52 -7.52 12.62 8.81
C GLY A 52 -6.18 13.07 8.22
N LYS A 53 -5.17 12.19 8.21
CA LYS A 53 -3.80 12.50 7.81
C LYS A 53 -3.26 11.48 6.79
N LYS A 54 -4.09 11.06 5.83
CA LYS A 54 -3.72 10.04 4.82
C LYS A 54 -2.42 10.40 4.09
N GLY A 55 -1.53 9.43 3.96
CA GLY A 55 -0.23 9.60 3.28
C GLY A 55 0.84 10.34 4.09
N LYS A 56 0.54 10.74 5.35
CA LYS A 56 1.49 11.46 6.22
C LYS A 56 2.47 10.51 6.93
N PHE A 57 2.03 9.30 7.24
CA PHE A 57 2.85 8.29 7.92
C PHE A 57 3.44 7.32 6.90
N ASP A 58 4.67 6.92 7.12
CA ASP A 58 5.37 5.94 6.28
C ASP A 58 5.34 4.55 6.92
N VAL A 59 5.49 4.51 8.24
CA VAL A 59 5.50 3.28 9.02
C VAL A 59 4.61 3.44 10.27
N VAL A 60 3.84 2.42 10.57
CA VAL A 60 3.09 2.26 11.81
C VAL A 60 3.79 1.20 12.64
N ILE A 61 4.14 1.52 13.87
CA ILE A 61 4.58 0.57 14.88
C ILE A 61 3.39 0.35 15.80
N MET A 62 2.96 -0.90 15.99
CA MET A 62 1.81 -1.20 16.82
C MET A 62 2.04 -2.39 17.74
N ASP A 63 1.58 -2.28 18.98
CA ASP A 63 1.45 -3.46 19.82
C ASP A 63 0.33 -4.36 19.27
N TYR A 64 0.59 -5.67 19.30
CA TYR A 64 -0.41 -6.66 18.94
C TYR A 64 -1.57 -6.73 19.95
N GLN A 65 -1.30 -6.47 21.23
CA GLN A 65 -2.23 -6.56 22.35
C GLN A 65 -2.65 -5.18 22.87
N ILE A 66 -3.27 -4.38 22.03
CA ILE A 66 -3.73 -3.05 22.44
C ILE A 66 -5.13 -3.15 23.07
N ALA A 67 -5.34 -2.48 24.19
CA ALA A 67 -6.66 -2.33 24.79
C ALA A 67 -7.61 -1.50 23.88
N GLY A 68 -8.92 -1.77 23.92
CA GLY A 68 -9.91 -0.88 23.28
C GLY A 68 -10.51 -1.36 21.95
N GLY A 69 -10.72 -2.66 21.77
CA GLY A 69 -11.74 -3.20 20.84
C GLY A 69 -11.31 -3.55 19.43
N LEU A 70 -10.19 -3.08 18.93
CA LEU A 70 -9.59 -3.53 17.66
C LEU A 70 -8.26 -4.20 17.96
N MET A 71 -8.22 -5.52 17.84
CA MET A 71 -7.03 -6.31 18.17
C MET A 71 -6.33 -6.82 16.91
N GLY A 72 -5.00 -6.85 16.96
CA GLY A 72 -4.14 -7.61 16.06
C GLY A 72 -4.47 -7.44 14.58
N GLU A 73 -4.84 -8.53 13.93
CA GLU A 73 -5.05 -8.61 12.48
C GLU A 73 -6.12 -7.65 11.96
N ASN A 74 -7.18 -7.42 12.73
CA ASN A 74 -8.27 -6.52 12.32
C ASN A 74 -7.80 -5.06 12.23
N SER A 75 -6.94 -4.64 13.16
CA SER A 75 -6.34 -3.29 13.11
C SER A 75 -5.43 -3.15 11.90
N ILE A 76 -4.60 -4.15 11.64
CA ILE A 76 -3.69 -4.18 10.48
C ILE A 76 -4.47 -4.05 9.18
N SER A 77 -5.50 -4.87 8.99
CA SER A 77 -6.33 -4.87 7.78
C SER A 77 -7.00 -3.51 7.57
N LYS A 78 -7.60 -2.92 8.60
CA LYS A 78 -8.24 -1.61 8.52
C LYS A 78 -7.26 -0.47 8.22
N ILE A 79 -6.06 -0.50 8.81
CA ILE A 79 -5.01 0.47 8.48
C ILE A 79 -4.65 0.36 6.99
N LYS A 80 -4.50 -0.86 6.48
CA LYS A 80 -4.19 -1.11 5.05
C LYS A 80 -5.33 -0.70 4.10
N GLU A 81 -6.59 -0.79 4.54
CA GLU A 81 -7.74 -0.26 3.79
C GLU A 81 -7.70 1.27 3.66
N ILE A 82 -7.27 1.98 4.70
CA ILE A 82 -7.14 3.45 4.69
C ILE A 82 -5.95 3.88 3.82
N ASP A 83 -4.79 3.28 4.03
CA ASP A 83 -3.56 3.56 3.28
C ASP A 83 -2.78 2.28 3.04
N SER A 84 -2.91 1.72 1.83
CA SER A 84 -2.24 0.48 1.44
C SER A 84 -0.71 0.61 1.42
N SER A 85 -0.18 1.82 1.23
CA SER A 85 1.26 2.07 1.14
C SER A 85 1.97 2.08 2.49
N VAL A 86 1.29 2.45 3.58
CA VAL A 86 1.89 2.49 4.92
C VAL A 86 2.32 1.08 5.34
N GLN A 87 3.52 0.95 5.90
CA GLN A 87 4.02 -0.34 6.36
C GLN A 87 3.83 -0.50 7.86
N ILE A 88 3.47 -1.71 8.29
CA ILE A 88 3.10 -1.98 9.68
C ILE A 88 4.11 -2.94 10.30
N ILE A 89 4.77 -2.51 11.37
CA ILE A 89 5.65 -3.31 12.21
C ILE A 89 4.89 -3.61 13.50
N VAL A 90 4.64 -4.90 13.73
CA VAL A 90 3.96 -5.37 14.93
C VAL A 90 5.00 -5.66 16.02
N ILE A 91 4.76 -5.17 17.22
CA ILE A 91 5.55 -5.49 18.42
C ILE A 91 4.66 -6.21 19.42
N THR A 92 5.19 -7.15 20.17
CA THR A 92 4.40 -7.87 21.20
C THR A 92 5.29 -8.48 22.28
N LYS A 93 4.75 -8.56 23.50
CA LYS A 93 5.36 -9.31 24.62
C LYS A 93 5.15 -10.83 24.50
N MET A 94 4.29 -11.30 23.61
CA MET A 94 4.01 -12.72 23.47
C MET A 94 5.27 -13.48 23.05
N THR A 95 5.81 -14.25 23.94
CA THR A 95 6.70 -15.38 23.65
C THR A 95 5.88 -16.52 23.06
N ILE A 96 5.36 -16.32 21.86
CA ILE A 96 4.79 -17.42 21.10
C ILE A 96 5.95 -18.34 20.77
N ASN A 97 5.76 -19.64 20.94
CA ASN A 97 6.75 -20.62 20.51
C ASN A 97 7.27 -20.21 19.13
N LEU A 98 8.59 -20.05 19.00
CA LEU A 98 9.33 -19.60 17.80
C LEU A 98 8.91 -20.29 16.48
N THR A 99 8.00 -21.26 16.54
CA THR A 99 7.50 -22.07 15.43
C THR A 99 6.01 -21.92 15.16
N ASP A 100 5.31 -20.89 15.68
CA ASP A 100 3.90 -20.72 15.35
C ASP A 100 3.73 -20.09 13.96
N TYR A 101 3.84 -20.93 12.93
CA TYR A 101 3.56 -20.57 11.54
C TYR A 101 2.14 -20.01 11.34
N ASN A 102 1.18 -20.37 12.17
CA ASN A 102 -0.19 -19.88 12.07
C ASN A 102 -0.28 -18.40 12.45
N PHE A 103 0.48 -18.00 13.48
CA PHE A 103 0.55 -16.59 13.88
C PHE A 103 1.22 -15.74 12.81
N ALA A 104 2.38 -16.17 12.29
CA ALA A 104 3.05 -15.48 11.21
C ALA A 104 2.15 -15.35 9.97
N ASN A 105 1.46 -16.42 9.56
CA ASN A 105 0.54 -16.41 8.44
C ASN A 105 -0.64 -15.43 8.65
N LYS A 106 -1.17 -15.32 9.86
CA LYS A 106 -2.24 -14.37 10.19
C LYS A 106 -1.76 -12.93 10.01
N LEU A 107 -0.58 -12.59 10.54
CA LEU A 107 0.01 -11.26 10.38
C LEU A 107 0.27 -10.90 8.92
N ILE A 108 0.88 -11.83 8.15
CA ILE A 108 1.15 -11.63 6.72
C ILE A 108 -0.15 -11.40 5.94
N LYS A 109 -1.17 -12.25 6.14
CA LYS A 109 -2.46 -12.12 5.47
C LYS A 109 -3.18 -10.83 5.83
N ALA A 110 -3.03 -10.34 7.07
CA ALA A 110 -3.57 -9.06 7.48
C ALA A 110 -2.83 -7.86 6.86
N GLY A 111 -1.60 -8.04 6.36
CA GLY A 111 -0.80 -7.00 5.71
C GLY A 111 0.32 -6.41 6.58
N ALA A 112 0.72 -7.08 7.67
CA ALA A 112 1.90 -6.69 8.43
C ALA A 112 3.17 -6.83 7.57
N PHE A 113 4.07 -5.87 7.72
CA PHE A 113 5.38 -5.90 7.06
C PHE A 113 6.40 -6.70 7.85
N TRP A 114 6.44 -6.51 9.17
CA TRP A 114 7.42 -7.11 10.06
C TRP A 114 6.82 -7.36 11.44
N TYR A 115 7.51 -8.19 12.21
CA TYR A 115 7.16 -8.54 13.57
C TYR A 115 8.41 -8.54 14.44
N CYS A 116 8.32 -7.91 15.61
CA CYS A 116 9.36 -7.88 16.62
C CYS A 116 8.81 -8.30 17.97
N THR A 117 9.66 -8.92 18.78
CA THR A 117 9.32 -9.30 20.16
C THR A 117 9.74 -8.18 21.11
N LYS A 118 8.89 -7.85 22.10
CA LYS A 118 9.29 -7.05 23.24
C LYS A 118 10.02 -7.93 24.26
N TYR A 119 10.89 -7.33 25.06
CA TYR A 119 11.43 -8.03 26.23
C TYR A 119 10.30 -8.46 27.19
N PRO A 120 10.37 -9.67 27.77
CA PRO A 120 9.33 -10.15 28.68
C PRO A 120 9.30 -9.46 30.04
N GLY A 121 10.28 -8.60 30.36
CA GLY A 121 10.38 -7.87 31.63
C GLY A 121 10.53 -6.37 31.45
N ASP A 122 10.24 -5.60 32.51
CA ASP A 122 10.29 -4.12 32.49
C ASP A 122 11.68 -3.57 32.87
N ILE A 123 12.74 -4.37 32.66
CA ILE A 123 14.10 -4.06 33.13
C ILE A 123 14.92 -3.32 32.07
N GLU A 124 14.58 -3.47 30.80
CA GLU A 124 15.38 -2.94 29.69
C GLU A 124 14.86 -1.59 29.19
N GLU A 125 15.76 -0.66 28.96
CA GLU A 125 15.43 0.69 28.47
C GLU A 125 15.14 0.73 26.95
N PHE A 126 15.48 -0.34 26.21
CA PHE A 126 15.37 -0.44 24.76
C PHE A 126 14.47 -1.59 24.34
N ILE A 127 14.04 -1.55 23.09
CA ILE A 127 13.37 -2.68 22.43
C ILE A 127 14.31 -3.89 22.36
N TYR A 128 13.74 -5.10 22.37
CA TYR A 128 14.52 -6.33 22.09
C TYR A 128 15.14 -6.28 20.69
N GLN A 129 16.42 -6.62 20.58
CA GLN A 129 17.18 -6.52 19.32
C GLN A 129 17.04 -5.13 18.63
N PRO A 130 17.58 -4.06 19.22
CA PRO A 130 17.39 -2.69 18.70
C PRO A 130 17.85 -2.51 17.26
N THR A 131 18.92 -3.19 16.85
CA THR A 131 19.46 -3.14 15.49
C THR A 131 18.46 -3.67 14.46
N ASP A 132 17.85 -4.84 14.73
CA ASP A 132 16.88 -5.46 13.83
C ASP A 132 15.61 -4.61 13.73
N PHE A 133 15.19 -4.02 14.85
CA PHE A 133 14.07 -3.10 14.89
C PHE A 133 14.32 -1.85 14.03
N ILE A 134 15.48 -1.21 14.16
CA ILE A 134 15.84 -0.05 13.34
C ILE A 134 15.95 -0.43 11.86
N LEU A 135 16.59 -1.55 11.51
CA LEU A 135 16.66 -2.03 10.14
C LEU A 135 15.27 -2.31 9.56
N SER A 136 14.35 -2.87 10.36
CA SER A 136 12.98 -3.12 9.92
C SER A 136 12.23 -1.81 9.59
N ILE A 137 12.47 -0.72 10.34
CA ILE A 137 11.89 0.60 10.06
C ILE A 137 12.41 1.15 8.72
N PHE A 138 13.72 1.08 8.47
CA PHE A 138 14.29 1.54 7.20
C PHE A 138 13.78 0.73 6.01
N ASN A 139 13.71 -0.59 6.14
CA ASN A 139 13.19 -1.47 5.08
C ASN A 139 11.69 -1.24 4.85
N ALA A 140 10.91 -1.05 5.91
CA ALA A 140 9.49 -0.69 5.82
C ALA A 140 9.29 0.64 5.07
N HIS A 141 10.11 1.66 5.39
CA HIS A 141 10.07 2.94 4.67
C HIS A 141 10.38 2.78 3.19
N GLN A 142 11.43 2.04 2.82
CA GLN A 142 11.76 1.79 1.41
C GLN A 142 10.59 1.12 0.68
N LYS A 143 9.96 0.13 1.28
CA LYS A 143 8.77 -0.52 0.71
C LYS A 143 7.60 0.47 0.56
N CYS A 144 7.35 1.32 1.57
CA CYS A 144 6.33 2.36 1.48
C CYS A 144 6.55 3.30 0.29
N LEU A 145 7.79 3.76 0.08
CA LEU A 145 8.15 4.61 -1.05
C LEU A 145 7.90 3.92 -2.39
N LEU A 146 8.34 2.67 -2.53
CA LEU A 146 8.12 1.87 -3.75
C LEU A 146 6.63 1.68 -4.06
N GLU A 147 5.81 1.36 -3.06
CA GLU A 147 4.36 1.21 -3.24
C GLU A 147 3.70 2.53 -3.66
N ARG A 148 4.11 3.65 -3.07
CA ARG A 148 3.63 4.99 -3.46
C ARG A 148 4.05 5.38 -4.88
N GLU A 149 5.27 5.08 -5.27
CA GLU A 149 5.75 5.34 -6.62
C GLU A 149 5.01 4.47 -7.65
N HIS A 150 4.85 3.18 -7.35
CA HIS A 150 4.07 2.26 -8.18
C HIS A 150 2.62 2.76 -8.36
N PHE A 151 1.97 3.17 -7.29
CA PHE A 151 0.60 3.70 -7.34
C PHE A 151 0.52 4.99 -8.18
N ARG A 152 1.45 5.93 -8.02
CA ARG A 152 1.51 7.16 -8.82
C ARG A 152 1.74 6.86 -10.31
N SER A 153 2.65 5.94 -10.60
CA SER A 153 2.93 5.51 -11.98
C SER A 153 1.71 4.86 -12.62
N TYR A 154 1.02 3.99 -11.88
CA TYR A 154 -0.22 3.37 -12.32
C TYR A 154 -1.32 4.41 -12.61
N GLN A 155 -1.53 5.37 -11.71
CA GLN A 155 -2.51 6.44 -11.91
C GLN A 155 -2.17 7.29 -13.15
N LYS A 156 -0.90 7.63 -13.35
CA LYS A 156 -0.46 8.37 -14.53
C LYS A 156 -0.73 7.60 -15.82
N LEU A 157 -0.42 6.30 -15.82
CA LEU A 157 -0.70 5.44 -16.97
C LEU A 157 -2.20 5.34 -17.26
N HIS A 158 -3.01 5.15 -16.23
CA HIS A 158 -4.47 5.07 -16.34
C HIS A 158 -5.04 6.36 -16.94
N LYS A 159 -4.60 7.52 -16.43
CA LYS A 159 -5.01 8.81 -16.97
C LYS A 159 -4.63 8.99 -18.45
N ASN A 160 -3.41 8.60 -18.83
CA ASN A 160 -2.97 8.65 -20.23
C ASN A 160 -3.85 7.81 -21.15
N VAL A 161 -4.26 6.61 -20.69
CA VAL A 161 -5.18 5.73 -21.44
C VAL A 161 -6.56 6.39 -21.57
N GLU A 162 -7.11 6.94 -20.50
CA GLU A 162 -8.40 7.65 -20.53
C GLU A 162 -8.36 8.85 -21.49
N ASP A 163 -7.33 9.69 -21.41
CA ASP A 163 -7.13 10.84 -22.28
C ASP A 163 -7.02 10.41 -23.76
N THR A 164 -6.31 9.31 -24.04
CA THR A 164 -6.21 8.75 -25.39
C THR A 164 -7.56 8.26 -25.91
N LEU A 165 -8.34 7.54 -25.08
CA LEU A 165 -9.69 7.09 -25.45
C LEU A 165 -10.65 8.25 -25.69
N LEU A 166 -10.54 9.34 -24.94
CA LEU A 166 -11.35 10.55 -25.16
C LEU A 166 -11.00 11.23 -26.49
N GLN A 167 -9.70 11.37 -26.81
CA GLN A 167 -9.24 11.97 -28.08
C GLN A 167 -9.54 11.12 -29.29
N LYS A 168 -9.50 9.77 -29.15
CA LYS A 168 -9.73 8.79 -30.21
C LYS A 168 -11.14 8.18 -30.17
N LYS A 169 -12.10 8.91 -29.59
CA LYS A 169 -13.49 8.44 -29.47
C LYS A 169 -14.13 8.25 -30.84
N ILE A 170 -14.72 7.07 -31.05
CA ILE A 170 -15.55 6.80 -32.24
C ILE A 170 -16.89 7.51 -32.10
N VAL A 171 -17.12 8.48 -32.96
CA VAL A 171 -18.34 9.31 -32.99
C VAL A 171 -19.34 8.70 -33.97
N GLY A 172 -20.64 8.81 -33.66
CA GLY A 172 -21.76 8.35 -34.49
C GLY A 172 -22.79 7.53 -33.69
N GLU A 173 -24.07 7.70 -34.05
CA GLU A 173 -25.22 7.07 -33.40
C GLU A 173 -26.07 6.26 -34.38
N SER A 174 -25.63 6.11 -35.64
CA SER A 174 -26.33 5.27 -36.60
C SER A 174 -26.35 3.80 -36.15
N PRO A 175 -27.32 2.98 -36.60
CA PRO A 175 -27.37 1.57 -36.27
C PRO A 175 -26.06 0.84 -36.57
N ILE A 176 -25.42 1.12 -37.72
CA ILE A 176 -24.15 0.52 -38.14
C ILE A 176 -23.01 0.94 -37.14
N MET A 177 -22.95 2.17 -36.70
CA MET A 177 -21.95 2.64 -35.74
C MET A 177 -22.17 2.04 -34.35
N THR A 178 -23.40 1.83 -33.97
CA THR A 178 -23.74 1.17 -32.70
C THR A 178 -23.32 -0.32 -32.73
N GLU A 179 -23.55 -0.99 -33.84
CA GLU A 179 -23.09 -2.37 -34.05
C GLU A 179 -21.57 -2.45 -34.01
N LEU A 180 -20.86 -1.58 -34.75
CA LEU A 180 -19.40 -1.49 -34.73
C LEU A 180 -18.82 -1.30 -33.31
N LYS A 181 -19.42 -0.38 -32.53
CA LYS A 181 -19.01 -0.19 -31.13
C LYS A 181 -19.23 -1.43 -30.27
N GLY A 182 -20.30 -2.19 -30.53
CA GLY A 182 -20.58 -3.49 -29.90
C GLY A 182 -19.52 -4.54 -30.24
N GLU A 183 -19.11 -4.62 -31.50
CA GLU A 183 -18.04 -5.52 -31.95
C GLU A 183 -16.69 -5.15 -31.35
N ILE A 184 -16.32 -3.87 -31.34
CA ILE A 184 -15.09 -3.38 -30.70
C ILE A 184 -15.03 -3.87 -29.25
N LYS A 185 -16.13 -3.73 -28.49
CA LYS A 185 -16.19 -4.18 -27.11
C LYS A 185 -16.02 -5.70 -26.95
N LYS A 186 -16.62 -6.49 -27.86
CA LYS A 186 -16.46 -7.96 -27.87
C LYS A 186 -15.01 -8.36 -28.15
N PHE A 187 -14.38 -7.76 -29.17
CA PHE A 187 -12.99 -8.07 -29.51
C PHE A 187 -12.01 -7.61 -28.41
N ALA A 188 -12.26 -6.49 -27.77
CA ALA A 188 -11.45 -6.02 -26.64
C ALA A 188 -11.45 -7.00 -25.44
N GLN A 189 -12.53 -7.74 -25.25
CA GLN A 189 -12.66 -8.75 -24.19
C GLN A 189 -12.14 -10.14 -24.57
N SER A 190 -11.62 -10.32 -25.80
CA SER A 190 -11.17 -11.60 -26.30
C SER A 190 -9.66 -11.60 -26.60
N ASN A 191 -9.02 -12.78 -26.48
CA ASN A 191 -7.60 -12.97 -26.83
C ASN A 191 -7.39 -13.47 -28.25
N VAL A 192 -8.32 -13.18 -29.18
CA VAL A 192 -8.23 -13.64 -30.58
C VAL A 192 -7.51 -12.61 -31.47
N ASN A 193 -6.82 -13.07 -32.47
CA ASN A 193 -6.26 -12.22 -33.51
C ASN A 193 -7.37 -11.55 -34.31
N THR A 194 -7.36 -10.23 -34.39
CA THR A 194 -8.42 -9.45 -35.05
C THR A 194 -7.88 -8.80 -36.31
N LEU A 195 -8.56 -9.05 -37.47
CA LEU A 195 -8.25 -8.42 -38.74
C LEU A 195 -9.26 -7.31 -39.05
N ILE A 196 -8.80 -6.06 -39.13
CA ILE A 196 -9.62 -4.90 -39.47
C ILE A 196 -9.45 -4.56 -40.94
N ARG A 197 -10.54 -4.65 -41.74
CA ARG A 197 -10.55 -4.34 -43.18
C ARG A 197 -11.39 -3.12 -43.48
N GLY A 198 -11.00 -2.34 -44.47
CA GLY A 198 -11.73 -1.17 -44.98
C GLY A 198 -10.89 -0.35 -45.94
N SER A 199 -11.49 0.55 -46.69
CA SER A 199 -10.82 1.47 -47.61
C SER A 199 -9.87 2.43 -46.89
N SER A 200 -8.97 3.11 -47.60
CA SER A 200 -8.12 4.14 -46.98
C SER A 200 -8.98 5.29 -46.41
N GLY A 201 -8.61 5.79 -45.23
CA GLY A 201 -9.32 6.89 -44.57
C GLY A 201 -10.59 6.51 -43.82
N THR A 202 -11.01 5.23 -43.76
CA THR A 202 -12.24 4.81 -43.05
C THR A 202 -12.13 4.65 -41.55
N GLY A 203 -10.99 5.05 -40.94
CA GLY A 203 -10.83 5.01 -39.49
C GLY A 203 -10.42 3.64 -38.91
N LYS A 204 -9.80 2.75 -39.68
CA LYS A 204 -9.31 1.43 -39.21
C LYS A 204 -8.37 1.56 -38.00
N GLU A 205 -7.50 2.55 -38.05
CA GLU A 205 -6.58 2.88 -36.95
C GLU A 205 -7.35 3.25 -35.67
N LEU A 206 -8.42 4.02 -35.83
CA LEU A 206 -9.28 4.42 -34.70
C LEU A 206 -9.98 3.20 -34.06
N VAL A 207 -10.42 2.24 -34.89
CA VAL A 207 -10.98 0.97 -34.41
C VAL A 207 -9.94 0.14 -33.65
N ALA A 208 -8.72 0.02 -34.22
CA ALA A 208 -7.63 -0.71 -33.56
C ALA A 208 -7.27 -0.09 -32.20
N PHE A 209 -7.15 1.23 -32.14
CA PHE A 209 -6.92 1.94 -30.87
C PHE A 209 -8.03 1.67 -29.85
N ASN A 210 -9.28 1.74 -30.23
CA ASN A 210 -10.39 1.49 -29.31
C ASN A 210 -10.43 0.05 -28.83
N ILE A 211 -10.12 -0.95 -29.68
CA ILE A 211 -9.99 -2.35 -29.26
C ILE A 211 -8.87 -2.48 -28.22
N HIS A 212 -7.67 -1.96 -28.53
CA HIS A 212 -6.51 -2.08 -27.64
C HIS A 212 -6.75 -1.39 -26.28
N TYR A 213 -7.09 -0.11 -26.28
CA TYR A 213 -7.23 0.64 -25.03
C TYR A 213 -8.49 0.31 -24.21
N THR A 214 -9.44 -0.43 -24.77
CA THR A 214 -10.59 -0.98 -24.02
C THR A 214 -10.31 -2.40 -23.49
N SER A 215 -9.27 -3.07 -23.96
CA SER A 215 -8.89 -4.42 -23.54
C SER A 215 -8.12 -4.44 -22.21
N ASP A 216 -7.96 -5.63 -21.63
CA ASP A 216 -7.12 -5.84 -20.44
C ASP A 216 -5.63 -5.56 -20.72
N ARG A 217 -5.23 -5.58 -22.00
CA ARG A 217 -3.86 -5.27 -22.48
C ARG A 217 -3.60 -3.79 -22.74
N LYS A 218 -4.48 -2.90 -22.31
CA LYS A 218 -4.40 -1.44 -22.53
C LYS A 218 -3.13 -0.75 -22.01
N TYR A 219 -2.34 -1.44 -21.20
CA TYR A 219 -1.06 -0.97 -20.66
C TYR A 219 0.15 -1.66 -21.29
N GLU A 220 -0.07 -2.61 -22.21
CA GLU A 220 0.99 -3.27 -22.95
C GLU A 220 1.30 -2.49 -24.23
N ASN A 221 2.55 -2.65 -24.75
CA ASN A 221 2.98 -2.04 -26.02
C ASN A 221 2.67 -2.94 -27.21
#